data_9c1547e60e258ed5086a620d2b2a6419
#
_entry.id   9c1547e60e258ed5086a620d2b2a6419
#
_cell.length_a   1.000
_cell.length_b   1.000
_cell.length_c   1.000
_cell.angle_alpha   90.00
_cell.angle_beta   90.00
_cell.angle_gamma   90.00
#
_symmetry.space_group_name_H-M   'P 1'
#
loop_
_entity.id
_entity.type
_entity.pdbx_description
1 polymer ?
#
loop_
_entity_poly.entity_id
_entity_poly.type
_entity_poly.pdbx_seq_one_letter_code
_entity_poly.pdbx_strand_id
1 'polypeptide(L)'
;MQNIRSLFLALIIGTFATLSGGALNGAGAKTPEDLNHDADQALHMLISTNPTAANIAKQARAVLIFPNIVKAGFVFGGAYGEGVLKQGSITDGYYNSVTASWGLQAGAQSYGYVVFLMNDKALNYIHETHGWEIGVGPTVVVVNEGVAKNLSSTSLKDDAYAFIFDQQGLMASLSIEGTKITHIHNPYKGWNLRRRRKFSPSL
;
A
#
# COMPACT_ATOMS: atom_id res chain seq x y z
N MET A 1 -29.09 13.32 -40.74
CA MET A 1 -28.01 12.48 -40.17
C MET A 1 -27.54 12.93 -38.76
N GLN A 2 -28.36 13.71 -38.02
CA GLN A 2 -28.03 14.22 -36.68
C GLN A 2 -28.62 13.38 -35.52
N ASN A 3 -29.57 12.48 -35.79
CA ASN A 3 -30.32 11.79 -34.73
C ASN A 3 -29.70 10.46 -34.27
N ILE A 4 -28.69 9.94 -34.95
CA ILE A 4 -28.06 8.65 -34.58
C ILE A 4 -27.01 8.82 -33.49
N ARG A 5 -26.34 9.99 -33.46
CA ARG A 5 -25.30 10.26 -32.39
C ARG A 5 -25.90 10.47 -31.02
N SER A 6 -27.13 11.00 -30.92
CA SER A 6 -27.82 11.22 -29.66
C SER A 6 -28.37 9.93 -29.05
N LEU A 7 -28.71 8.93 -29.86
CA LEU A 7 -29.20 7.63 -29.39
C LEU A 7 -28.11 6.78 -28.77
N PHE A 8 -26.87 6.86 -29.29
CA PHE A 8 -25.75 6.10 -28.71
C PHE A 8 -25.28 6.67 -27.37
N LEU A 9 -25.38 7.99 -27.17
CA LEU A 9 -24.98 8.59 -25.88
C LEU A 9 -26.01 8.29 -24.77
N ALA A 10 -27.29 8.18 -25.11
CA ALA A 10 -28.36 7.86 -24.16
C ALA A 10 -28.33 6.37 -23.73
N LEU A 11 -27.84 5.47 -24.59
CA LEU A 11 -27.78 4.03 -24.30
C LEU A 11 -26.66 3.68 -23.33
N ILE A 12 -25.56 4.47 -23.30
CA ILE A 12 -24.43 4.23 -22.38
C ILE A 12 -24.74 4.71 -20.96
N ILE A 13 -25.62 5.71 -20.81
CA ILE A 13 -26.00 6.24 -19.49
C ILE A 13 -27.11 5.39 -18.83
N GLY A 14 -27.93 4.70 -19.64
CA GLY A 14 -29.09 3.94 -19.14
C GLY A 14 -28.76 2.56 -18.54
N THR A 15 -27.59 1.98 -18.81
CA THR A 15 -27.22 0.64 -18.31
C THR A 15 -26.41 0.63 -17.03
N PHE A 16 -26.02 1.79 -16.50
CA PHE A 16 -25.28 1.88 -15.22
C PHE A 16 -26.18 1.97 -13.98
N ALA A 17 -27.51 2.07 -14.16
CA ALA A 17 -28.43 2.34 -13.04
C ALA A 17 -29.11 1.11 -12.42
N THR A 18 -28.85 -0.12 -12.90
CA THR A 18 -29.56 -1.32 -12.40
C THR A 18 -28.69 -2.40 -11.77
N LEU A 19 -27.40 -2.14 -11.50
CA LEU A 19 -26.51 -3.06 -10.77
C LEU A 19 -26.26 -2.63 -9.31
N SER A 20 -27.09 -1.76 -8.74
CA SER A 20 -26.95 -1.29 -7.36
C SER A 20 -27.86 -2.04 -6.37
N GLY A 21 -28.02 -3.35 -6.53
CA GLY A 21 -28.78 -4.22 -5.62
C GLY A 21 -27.98 -5.34 -4.97
N GLY A 22 -26.65 -5.36 -5.09
CA GLY A 22 -25.77 -6.34 -4.45
C GLY A 22 -24.91 -5.67 -3.40
N ALA A 23 -25.26 -5.88 -2.14
CA ALA A 23 -24.45 -5.74 -0.92
C ALA A 23 -23.04 -5.14 -1.11
N LEU A 24 -22.95 -3.82 -1.16
CA LEU A 24 -21.80 -3.12 -0.60
C LEU A 24 -21.90 -3.28 0.93
N ASN A 25 -21.75 -4.51 1.41
CA ASN A 25 -21.40 -4.76 2.79
C ASN A 25 -20.08 -4.01 3.00
N GLY A 26 -20.16 -2.92 3.75
CA GLY A 26 -19.13 -1.94 3.93
C GLY A 26 -17.77 -2.58 4.10
N ALA A 27 -16.88 -2.28 3.19
CA ALA A 27 -15.48 -2.20 3.52
C ALA A 27 -15.36 -1.05 4.51
N GLY A 28 -15.72 -1.32 5.77
CA GLY A 28 -15.45 -0.42 6.88
C GLY A 28 -13.97 -0.14 6.85
N ALA A 29 -13.57 1.11 6.98
CA ALA A 29 -12.16 1.46 7.14
C ALA A 29 -11.57 0.50 8.18
N LYS A 30 -10.47 -0.17 7.83
CA LYS A 30 -9.78 -1.12 8.73
C LYS A 30 -9.43 -0.38 10.02
N THR A 31 -9.61 -1.04 11.16
CA THR A 31 -9.13 -0.47 12.42
C THR A 31 -7.59 -0.48 12.43
N PRO A 32 -6.93 0.36 13.24
CA PRO A 32 -5.48 0.29 13.41
C PRO A 32 -5.01 -1.09 13.84
N GLU A 33 -5.78 -1.77 14.66
CA GLU A 33 -5.51 -3.13 15.14
C GLU A 33 -5.54 -4.13 13.98
N ASP A 34 -6.56 -4.06 13.12
CA ASP A 34 -6.69 -4.91 11.93
C ASP A 34 -5.54 -4.65 10.95
N LEU A 35 -5.20 -3.37 10.71
CA LEU A 35 -4.12 -3.01 9.81
C LEU A 35 -2.74 -3.48 10.33
N ASN A 36 -2.51 -3.36 11.65
CA ASN A 36 -1.29 -3.90 12.27
C ASN A 36 -1.22 -5.42 12.12
N HIS A 37 -2.32 -6.12 12.37
CA HIS A 37 -2.40 -7.57 12.24
C HIS A 37 -2.11 -8.03 10.81
N ASP A 38 -2.75 -7.40 9.81
CA ASP A 38 -2.53 -7.68 8.40
C ASP A 38 -1.08 -7.40 7.98
N ALA A 39 -0.49 -6.30 8.48
CA ALA A 39 0.89 -5.95 8.21
C ALA A 39 1.87 -6.98 8.81
N ASP A 40 1.62 -7.46 10.03
CA ASP A 40 2.45 -8.49 10.67
C ASP A 40 2.35 -9.81 9.93
N GLN A 41 1.17 -10.22 9.50
CA GLN A 41 0.97 -11.42 8.68
C GLN A 41 1.71 -11.31 7.34
N ALA A 42 1.56 -10.18 6.64
CA ALA A 42 2.20 -9.95 5.34
C ALA A 42 3.72 -9.98 5.45
N LEU A 43 4.29 -9.30 6.46
CA LEU A 43 5.73 -9.32 6.70
C LEU A 43 6.22 -10.73 7.04
N HIS A 44 5.53 -11.43 7.93
CA HIS A 44 5.87 -12.79 8.31
C HIS A 44 5.84 -13.75 7.09
N MET A 45 4.81 -13.66 6.26
CA MET A 45 4.72 -14.46 5.03
C MET A 45 5.90 -14.16 4.10
N LEU A 46 6.21 -12.89 3.87
CA LEU A 46 7.32 -12.49 3.00
C LEU A 46 8.67 -13.05 3.51
N ILE A 47 9.01 -12.84 4.78
CA ILE A 47 10.29 -13.28 5.33
C ILE A 47 10.40 -14.81 5.46
N SER A 48 9.29 -15.52 5.62
CA SER A 48 9.28 -16.99 5.70
C SER A 48 9.45 -17.66 4.33
N THR A 49 9.00 -17.01 3.26
CA THR A 49 9.03 -17.55 1.90
C THR A 49 10.17 -17.00 1.05
N ASN A 50 10.77 -15.87 1.43
CA ASN A 50 11.84 -15.22 0.68
C ASN A 50 13.11 -15.03 1.54
N PRO A 51 14.13 -15.86 1.34
CA PRO A 51 15.39 -15.79 2.11
C PRO A 51 16.12 -14.45 1.97
N THR A 52 16.03 -13.78 0.80
CA THR A 52 16.64 -12.48 0.57
C THR A 52 15.94 -11.41 1.43
N ALA A 53 14.61 -11.42 1.46
CA ALA A 53 13.84 -10.53 2.33
C ALA A 53 14.15 -10.78 3.81
N ALA A 54 14.28 -12.05 4.23
CA ALA A 54 14.65 -12.41 5.59
C ALA A 54 16.04 -11.89 5.99
N ASN A 55 17.01 -11.91 5.08
CA ASN A 55 18.35 -11.40 5.33
C ASN A 55 18.38 -9.85 5.41
N ILE A 56 17.61 -9.17 4.56
CA ILE A 56 17.49 -7.70 4.57
C ILE A 56 16.76 -7.25 5.84
N ALA A 57 15.70 -7.94 6.23
CA ALA A 57 14.91 -7.62 7.43
C ALA A 57 15.77 -7.59 8.71
N LYS A 58 16.79 -8.45 8.83
CA LYS A 58 17.71 -8.49 10.00
C LYS A 58 18.55 -7.22 10.16
N GLN A 59 18.74 -6.48 9.08
CA GLN A 59 19.61 -5.29 9.03
C GLN A 59 18.80 -3.99 8.91
N ALA A 60 17.50 -4.08 8.64
CA ALA A 60 16.64 -2.93 8.47
C ALA A 60 16.44 -2.16 9.78
N ARG A 61 16.49 -0.84 9.71
CA ARG A 61 16.19 0.08 10.83
C ARG A 61 14.69 0.17 11.09
N ALA A 62 13.92 0.16 10.01
CA ALA A 62 12.46 0.18 10.04
C ALA A 62 11.89 -0.55 8.81
N VAL A 63 10.64 -0.93 8.89
CA VAL A 63 9.93 -1.63 7.81
C VAL A 63 8.60 -0.95 7.57
N LEU A 64 8.37 -0.50 6.34
CA LEU A 64 7.10 0.06 5.90
C LEU A 64 6.33 -1.01 5.12
N ILE A 65 5.16 -1.38 5.61
CA ILE A 65 4.41 -2.55 5.15
C ILE A 65 3.05 -2.11 4.64
N PHE A 66 2.76 -2.40 3.39
CA PHE A 66 1.45 -2.24 2.77
C PHE A 66 0.90 -3.64 2.45
N PRO A 67 0.08 -4.21 3.33
CA PRO A 67 -0.36 -5.61 3.19
C PRO A 67 -1.27 -5.81 1.98
N ASN A 68 -2.00 -4.78 1.58
CA ASN A 68 -2.90 -4.85 0.44
C ASN A 68 -3.04 -3.51 -0.26
N ILE A 69 -2.66 -3.47 -1.53
CA ILE A 69 -2.88 -2.37 -2.46
C ILE A 69 -3.89 -2.83 -3.50
N VAL A 70 -4.92 -2.05 -3.71
CA VAL A 70 -5.88 -2.28 -4.80
C VAL A 70 -5.57 -1.34 -5.94
N LYS A 71 -5.31 -1.89 -7.11
CA LYS A 71 -5.10 -1.17 -8.37
C LYS A 71 -6.27 -1.44 -9.30
N ALA A 72 -6.85 -0.39 -9.84
CA ALA A 72 -7.93 -0.50 -10.84
C ALA A 72 -7.79 0.59 -11.89
N GLY A 73 -8.22 0.30 -13.13
CA GLY A 73 -8.21 1.27 -14.22
C GLY A 73 -8.63 0.69 -15.55
N PHE A 74 -8.83 1.58 -16.52
CA PHE A 74 -9.10 1.22 -17.91
C PHE A 74 -8.12 1.94 -18.86
N VAL A 75 -8.23 3.24 -19.06
CA VAL A 75 -7.26 4.08 -19.78
C VAL A 75 -6.44 4.89 -18.79
N PHE A 76 -7.09 5.26 -17.69
CA PHE A 76 -6.49 5.87 -16.51
C PHE A 76 -6.72 4.91 -15.36
N GLY A 77 -5.74 4.76 -14.52
CA GLY A 77 -5.82 3.89 -13.36
C GLY A 77 -5.18 4.52 -12.15
N GLY A 78 -5.47 3.91 -11.01
CA GLY A 78 -4.86 4.28 -9.75
C GLY A 78 -4.70 3.07 -8.85
N ALA A 79 -3.78 3.16 -7.92
CA ALA A 79 -3.61 2.20 -6.85
C ALA A 79 -3.69 2.91 -5.51
N TYR A 80 -4.32 2.28 -4.54
CA TYR A 80 -4.46 2.77 -3.17
C TYR A 80 -4.34 1.63 -2.18
N GLY A 81 -3.70 1.92 -1.06
CA GLY A 81 -3.70 1.04 0.10
C GLY A 81 -3.17 1.75 1.33
N GLU A 82 -3.44 1.15 2.48
CA GLU A 82 -2.97 1.61 3.78
C GLU A 82 -1.89 0.69 4.32
N GLY A 83 -0.95 1.25 5.06
CA GLY A 83 0.21 0.53 5.58
C GLY A 83 0.68 1.05 6.92
N VAL A 84 1.66 0.34 7.46
CA VAL A 84 2.22 0.57 8.79
C VAL A 84 3.73 0.69 8.69
N LEU A 85 4.29 1.72 9.31
CA LEU A 85 5.72 1.81 9.58
C LEU A 85 6.01 1.16 10.95
N LYS A 86 6.96 0.24 10.97
CA LYS A 86 7.40 -0.44 12.20
C LYS A 86 8.89 -0.29 12.43
N GLN A 87 9.27 -0.05 13.68
CA GLN A 87 10.63 -0.15 14.18
C GLN A 87 10.70 -1.33 15.14
N GLY A 88 11.24 -2.46 14.68
CA GLY A 88 11.13 -3.72 15.41
C GLY A 88 9.65 -4.13 15.58
N SER A 89 9.21 -4.31 16.82
CA SER A 89 7.81 -4.64 17.15
C SER A 89 6.91 -3.41 17.38
N ILE A 90 7.46 -2.20 17.35
CA ILE A 90 6.73 -0.98 17.68
C ILE A 90 6.15 -0.38 16.37
N THR A 91 4.86 -0.06 16.41
CA THR A 91 4.23 0.73 15.36
C THR A 91 4.60 2.20 15.53
N ASP A 92 5.29 2.75 14.53
CA ASP A 92 5.79 4.12 14.51
C ASP A 92 4.78 5.08 13.81
N GLY A 93 4.04 4.58 12.83
CA GLY A 93 3.03 5.39 12.14
C GLY A 93 2.21 4.60 11.13
N TYR A 94 1.16 5.25 10.65
CA TYR A 94 0.29 4.74 9.60
C TYR A 94 0.44 5.59 8.36
N TYR A 95 0.44 4.96 7.19
CA TYR A 95 0.67 5.61 5.91
C TYR A 95 -0.31 5.12 4.87
N ASN A 96 -0.67 5.97 3.92
CA ASN A 96 -1.31 5.56 2.69
C ASN A 96 -0.31 5.54 1.53
N SER A 97 -0.60 4.72 0.56
CA SER A 97 0.12 4.60 -0.70
C SER A 97 -0.83 4.91 -1.83
N VAL A 98 -0.47 5.86 -2.67
CA VAL A 98 -1.25 6.27 -3.84
C VAL A 98 -0.34 6.29 -5.07
N THR A 99 -0.77 5.62 -6.13
CA THR A 99 -0.07 5.65 -7.42
C THR A 99 -1.08 5.97 -8.52
N ALA A 100 -0.75 6.93 -9.38
CA ALA A 100 -1.47 7.16 -10.62
C ALA A 100 -0.80 6.39 -11.76
N SER A 101 -1.57 5.76 -12.63
CA SER A 101 -1.05 5.04 -13.79
C SER A 101 -1.80 5.43 -15.06
N TRP A 102 -1.06 5.46 -16.18
CA TRP A 102 -1.55 5.80 -17.51
C TRP A 102 -1.32 4.59 -18.43
N GLY A 103 -2.27 4.31 -19.31
CA GLY A 103 -2.12 3.26 -20.31
C GLY A 103 -3.36 2.38 -20.44
N LEU A 104 -3.40 1.58 -21.50
CA LEU A 104 -4.45 0.59 -21.75
C LEU A 104 -4.32 -0.57 -20.74
N GLN A 105 -4.86 -0.38 -19.54
CA GLN A 105 -4.84 -1.36 -18.45
C GLN A 105 -6.28 -1.59 -17.99
N ALA A 106 -6.98 -2.49 -18.69
CA ALA A 106 -8.32 -2.88 -18.26
C ALA A 106 -8.21 -3.94 -17.17
N GLY A 107 -8.75 -3.68 -16.00
CA GLY A 107 -8.83 -4.68 -14.93
C GLY A 107 -8.65 -4.13 -13.52
N ALA A 108 -8.72 -5.06 -12.59
CA ALA A 108 -8.38 -4.83 -11.19
C ALA A 108 -7.31 -5.83 -10.75
N GLN A 109 -6.42 -5.39 -9.90
CA GLN A 109 -5.35 -6.19 -9.32
C GLN A 109 -5.17 -5.83 -7.86
N SER A 110 -4.85 -6.81 -7.03
CA SER A 110 -4.38 -6.57 -5.68
C SER A 110 -2.97 -7.15 -5.49
N TYR A 111 -2.19 -6.50 -4.64
CA TYR A 111 -0.84 -6.90 -4.28
C TYR A 111 -0.45 -6.27 -2.96
N GLY A 112 0.56 -6.81 -2.31
CA GLY A 112 1.22 -6.18 -1.18
C GLY A 112 2.63 -5.73 -1.55
N TYR A 113 3.19 -4.81 -0.78
CA TYR A 113 4.62 -4.54 -0.83
C TYR A 113 5.18 -4.12 0.52
N VAL A 114 6.47 -4.42 0.70
CA VAL A 114 7.23 -4.06 1.90
C VAL A 114 8.46 -3.27 1.47
N VAL A 115 8.75 -2.18 2.17
CA VAL A 115 9.98 -1.40 2.00
C VAL A 115 10.81 -1.49 3.28
N PHE A 116 11.97 -2.13 3.20
CA PHE A 116 12.94 -2.17 4.28
C PHE A 116 13.81 -0.93 4.24
N LEU A 117 13.75 -0.08 5.25
CA LEU A 117 14.57 1.12 5.42
C LEU A 117 15.87 0.72 6.10
N MET A 118 17.00 0.84 5.39
CA MET A 118 18.28 0.27 5.82
C MET A 118 19.08 1.19 6.74
N ASN A 119 18.79 2.49 6.73
CA ASN A 119 19.56 3.48 7.46
C ASN A 119 18.67 4.61 8.01
N ASP A 120 19.27 5.43 8.87
CA ASP A 120 18.57 6.55 9.51
C ASP A 120 18.21 7.64 8.50
N LYS A 121 18.93 7.76 7.37
CA LYS A 121 18.62 8.71 6.31
C LYS A 121 17.23 8.45 5.73
N ALA A 122 16.92 7.19 5.39
CA ALA A 122 15.61 6.82 4.85
C ALA A 122 14.49 6.98 5.89
N LEU A 123 14.76 6.59 7.15
CA LEU A 123 13.80 6.73 8.24
C LEU A 123 13.51 8.19 8.58
N ASN A 124 14.53 9.02 8.71
CA ASN A 124 14.37 10.46 9.00
C ASN A 124 13.66 11.17 7.85
N TYR A 125 13.97 10.80 6.60
CA TYR A 125 13.31 11.39 5.44
C TYR A 125 11.79 11.20 5.47
N ILE A 126 11.30 9.99 5.77
CA ILE A 126 9.86 9.74 5.82
C ILE A 126 9.17 10.48 6.97
N HIS A 127 9.87 10.71 8.08
CA HIS A 127 9.36 11.48 9.22
C HIS A 127 9.30 12.98 8.94
N GLU A 128 10.38 13.54 8.39
CA GLU A 128 10.52 14.99 8.15
C GLU A 128 9.60 15.47 7.01
N THR A 129 9.44 14.66 5.96
CA THR A 129 8.59 14.98 4.82
C THR A 129 7.12 14.57 5.03
N HIS A 130 6.80 13.92 6.16
CA HIS A 130 5.50 13.33 6.43
C HIS A 130 5.02 12.38 5.33
N GLY A 131 5.96 11.77 4.62
CA GLY A 131 5.69 10.82 3.55
C GLY A 131 6.90 10.59 2.66
N TRP A 132 6.70 9.97 1.52
CA TRP A 132 7.75 9.66 0.57
C TRP A 132 7.16 9.49 -0.83
N GLU A 133 7.79 10.12 -1.81
CA GLU A 133 7.54 9.81 -3.22
C GLU A 133 8.68 8.88 -3.70
N ILE A 134 8.33 7.63 -4.00
CA ILE A 134 9.31 6.63 -4.43
C ILE A 134 9.96 7.08 -5.75
N GLY A 135 11.28 7.20 -5.73
CA GLY A 135 12.09 7.78 -6.82
C GLY A 135 12.61 9.19 -6.52
N VAL A 136 12.19 9.79 -5.40
CA VAL A 136 12.68 11.09 -4.93
C VAL A 136 13.28 10.94 -3.53
N GLY A 137 14.46 11.48 -3.31
CA GLY A 137 15.16 11.40 -2.01
C GLY A 137 15.97 10.12 -1.84
N PRO A 138 15.74 9.32 -0.78
CA PRO A 138 16.46 8.07 -0.54
C PRO A 138 16.32 7.07 -1.68
N THR A 139 17.38 6.33 -1.98
CA THR A 139 17.36 5.31 -3.04
C THR A 139 16.52 4.12 -2.62
N VAL A 140 15.68 3.62 -3.55
CA VAL A 140 14.88 2.41 -3.35
C VAL A 140 15.18 1.43 -4.47
N VAL A 141 15.58 0.22 -4.11
CA VAL A 141 15.77 -0.90 -5.05
C VAL A 141 14.59 -1.85 -4.94
N VAL A 142 13.87 -2.04 -6.04
CA VAL A 142 12.83 -3.08 -6.12
C VAL A 142 13.51 -4.43 -6.36
N VAL A 143 13.36 -5.32 -5.41
CA VAL A 143 14.01 -6.64 -5.44
C VAL A 143 13.12 -7.64 -6.19
N ASN A 144 13.59 -8.03 -7.36
CA ASN A 144 13.07 -9.17 -8.14
C ASN A 144 14.08 -10.32 -8.13
N GLU A 145 13.78 -11.43 -8.79
CA GLU A 145 14.68 -12.60 -8.83
C GLU A 145 16.08 -12.28 -9.38
N GLY A 146 16.17 -11.40 -10.38
CA GLY A 146 17.44 -10.98 -10.99
C GLY A 146 18.30 -10.17 -10.03
N VAL A 147 17.68 -9.21 -9.35
CA VAL A 147 18.32 -8.38 -8.32
C VAL A 147 18.71 -9.23 -7.11
N ALA A 148 17.82 -10.11 -6.65
CA ALA A 148 18.04 -10.95 -5.48
C ALA A 148 19.30 -11.83 -5.59
N LYS A 149 19.60 -12.34 -6.79
CA LYS A 149 20.81 -13.14 -7.04
C LYS A 149 22.12 -12.39 -6.79
N ASN A 150 22.11 -11.08 -6.90
CA ASN A 150 23.27 -10.22 -6.73
C ASN A 150 23.36 -9.56 -5.34
N LEU A 151 22.31 -9.71 -4.52
CA LEU A 151 22.26 -9.15 -3.17
C LEU A 151 22.90 -10.12 -2.17
N SER A 152 23.88 -9.60 -1.46
CA SER A 152 24.50 -10.26 -0.31
C SER A 152 24.52 -9.29 0.87
N SER A 153 24.77 -9.77 2.08
CA SER A 153 24.87 -8.90 3.26
C SER A 153 25.93 -7.80 3.15
N THR A 154 26.93 -8.01 2.28
CA THR A 154 28.00 -7.04 2.02
C THR A 154 27.70 -6.10 0.85
N SER A 155 26.68 -6.37 0.04
CA SER A 155 26.30 -5.56 -1.12
C SER A 155 25.09 -4.65 -0.88
N LEU A 156 24.50 -4.66 0.32
CA LEU A 156 23.39 -3.80 0.69
C LEU A 156 23.89 -2.38 0.95
N LYS A 157 23.86 -1.53 -0.10
CA LYS A 157 24.39 -0.16 -0.07
C LYS A 157 23.32 0.91 -0.26
N ASP A 158 22.13 0.52 -0.71
CA ASP A 158 21.03 1.44 -0.96
C ASP A 158 20.28 1.79 0.33
N ASP A 159 19.57 2.92 0.29
CA ASP A 159 18.85 3.42 1.47
C ASP A 159 17.64 2.56 1.82
N ALA A 160 17.03 1.90 0.81
CA ALA A 160 15.88 1.01 1.02
C ALA A 160 15.77 -0.09 -0.05
N TYR A 161 15.14 -1.20 0.34
CA TYR A 161 14.83 -2.34 -0.54
C TYR A 161 13.34 -2.65 -0.46
N ALA A 162 12.70 -2.76 -1.62
CA ALA A 162 11.28 -3.02 -1.72
C ALA A 162 11.00 -4.40 -2.33
N PHE A 163 10.05 -5.12 -1.74
CA PHE A 163 9.54 -6.40 -2.24
C PHE A 163 8.06 -6.27 -2.53
N ILE A 164 7.64 -6.69 -3.73
CA ILE A 164 6.23 -6.78 -4.11
C ILE A 164 5.84 -8.25 -4.04
N PHE A 165 4.69 -8.56 -3.46
CA PHE A 165 4.24 -9.93 -3.22
C PHE A 165 2.71 -10.05 -3.39
N ASP A 166 2.23 -11.27 -3.36
CA ASP A 166 0.80 -11.63 -3.37
C ASP A 166 -0.01 -10.99 -4.51
N GLN A 167 0.59 -11.03 -5.72
CA GLN A 167 -0.04 -10.44 -6.90
C GLN A 167 -1.24 -11.28 -7.35
N GLN A 168 -2.43 -10.67 -7.32
CA GLN A 168 -3.67 -11.27 -7.80
C GLN A 168 -4.30 -10.37 -8.88
N GLY A 169 -4.83 -11.00 -9.93
CA GLY A 169 -5.46 -10.32 -11.06
C GLY A 169 -4.68 -10.38 -12.37
N LEU A 170 -5.18 -9.73 -13.42
CA LEU A 170 -4.74 -9.90 -14.80
C LEU A 170 -3.72 -8.84 -15.29
N MET A 171 -3.12 -8.05 -14.42
CA MET A 171 -2.14 -7.04 -14.84
C MET A 171 -0.72 -7.58 -14.85
N ALA A 172 -0.01 -7.41 -15.95
CA ALA A 172 1.26 -8.08 -16.23
C ALA A 172 2.52 -7.42 -15.64
N SER A 173 2.46 -6.18 -15.13
CA SER A 173 3.65 -5.51 -14.58
C SER A 173 3.29 -4.58 -13.42
N LEU A 174 4.05 -4.71 -12.34
CA LEU A 174 3.97 -3.84 -11.18
C LEU A 174 5.26 -3.05 -11.02
N SER A 175 5.10 -1.74 -10.85
CA SER A 175 6.15 -0.83 -10.38
C SER A 175 5.59 -0.01 -9.24
N ILE A 176 6.43 0.29 -8.27
CA ILE A 176 6.12 1.23 -7.19
C ILE A 176 6.74 2.61 -7.43
N GLU A 177 7.45 2.82 -8.53
CA GLU A 177 7.99 4.12 -8.91
C GLU A 177 6.87 5.14 -9.10
N GLY A 178 7.08 6.36 -8.65
CA GLY A 178 6.08 7.43 -8.64
C GLY A 178 4.94 7.21 -7.64
N THR A 179 5.06 6.20 -6.77
CA THR A 179 4.13 6.02 -5.66
C THR A 179 4.34 7.11 -4.63
N LYS A 180 3.27 7.80 -4.28
CA LYS A 180 3.25 8.76 -3.18
C LYS A 180 2.76 8.08 -1.91
N ILE A 181 3.65 8.02 -0.93
CA ILE A 181 3.38 7.55 0.42
C ILE A 181 3.14 8.79 1.29
N THR A 182 2.07 8.81 2.08
CA THR A 182 1.72 9.95 2.94
C THR A 182 1.34 9.47 4.33
N HIS A 183 1.84 10.14 5.36
CA HIS A 183 1.50 9.86 6.76
C HIS A 183 0.02 10.12 7.02
N ILE A 184 -0.68 9.13 7.57
CA ILE A 184 -2.06 9.26 8.00
C ILE A 184 -2.06 9.74 9.45
N HIS A 185 -2.48 10.98 9.69
CA HIS A 185 -2.76 11.44 11.05
C HIS A 185 -3.88 10.58 11.62
N ASN A 186 -3.58 9.83 12.69
CA ASN A 186 -4.45 8.80 13.28
C ASN A 186 -5.91 9.29 13.40
N PRO A 187 -6.82 8.90 12.48
CA PRO A 187 -8.22 9.32 12.52
C PRO A 187 -8.96 8.74 13.73
N TYR A 188 -8.31 7.81 14.45
CA TYR A 188 -8.88 7.04 15.56
C TYR A 188 -8.57 7.62 16.95
N LYS A 189 -7.75 8.69 17.07
CA LYS A 189 -7.52 9.38 18.36
C LYS A 189 -8.82 9.86 18.99
N GLY A 190 -9.83 10.22 18.19
CA GLY A 190 -11.15 10.66 18.67
C GLY A 190 -12.09 9.52 19.09
N TRP A 191 -11.91 8.32 18.55
CA TRP A 191 -12.81 7.18 18.79
C TRP A 191 -12.57 6.52 20.14
N ASN A 192 -11.32 6.37 20.54
CA ASN A 192 -10.94 5.83 21.86
C ASN A 192 -11.40 6.76 23.00
N LEU A 193 -11.45 8.07 22.78
CA LEU A 193 -11.97 9.03 23.76
C LEU A 193 -13.49 8.92 23.91
N ARG A 194 -14.23 8.61 22.85
CA ARG A 194 -15.68 8.40 22.90
C ARG A 194 -16.07 7.07 23.58
N ARG A 195 -15.28 6.03 23.41
CA ARG A 195 -15.50 4.75 24.12
C ARG A 195 -15.29 4.88 25.63
N ARG A 196 -14.24 5.58 26.07
CA ARG A 196 -13.97 5.79 27.49
C ARG A 196 -15.08 6.59 28.20
N ARG A 197 -15.73 7.54 27.50
CA ARG A 197 -16.84 8.32 28.07
C ARG A 197 -18.16 7.54 28.19
N LYS A 198 -18.38 6.50 27.39
CA LYS A 198 -19.60 5.66 27.47
C LYS A 198 -19.56 4.60 28.57
N PHE A 199 -18.41 4.32 29.13
CA PHE A 199 -18.22 3.33 30.19
C PHE A 199 -17.76 3.92 31.53
N SER A 200 -18.02 5.20 31.79
CA SER A 200 -17.88 5.74 33.14
C SER A 200 -19.17 5.39 33.90
N PRO A 201 -19.14 4.46 34.89
CA PRO A 201 -20.30 4.26 35.73
C PRO A 201 -20.52 5.54 36.53
N SER A 202 -21.72 6.09 36.43
CA SER A 202 -22.18 7.12 37.35
C SER A 202 -22.20 6.55 38.76
N LEU A 203 -21.35 7.11 39.64
CA LEU A 203 -21.44 6.95 41.09
C LEU A 203 -22.67 7.65 41.61
#